data_69d4d7ba692916fb63a9edc891446eb1
#
_entry.id   69d4d7ba692916fb63a9edc891446eb1
#
_cell.length_a   1.000
_cell.length_b   1.000
_cell.length_c   1.000
_cell.angle_alpha   90.00
_cell.angle_beta   90.00
_cell.angle_gamma   90.00
#
_symmetry.space_group_name_H-M   'P 1'
#
loop_
_entity.id
_entity.type
_entity.pdbx_description
1 polymer ?
#
loop_
_entity_poly.entity_id
_entity_poly.type
_entity_poly.pdbx_seq_one_letter_code
_entity_poly.pdbx_strand_id
1 'polypeptide(L)'
;MSGFEAHLTPGPLHRLDGSLAESGWATSPVRAYERDRLKTPKRRIREWDRYLVHDDEFAVILSVADLGHVGFASASVVDFSQAASHTASVVVPFPLGRFGLPASSDAGATSFESGRASFLFEVGDGFRRLKVRFASFDGNDDLAFEAVLDEE
;
A
#
# COMPACT_ATOMS: atom_id res chain seq x y z
N MET A 1 3.47 36.30 3.79
CA MET A 1 2.65 35.62 2.77
C MET A 1 1.79 34.61 3.53
N SER A 2 0.51 34.93 3.77
CA SER A 2 -0.44 34.00 4.38
C SER A 2 -0.80 32.96 3.31
N GLY A 3 -0.19 31.79 3.41
CA GLY A 3 -0.66 30.64 2.62
C GLY A 3 -2.06 30.28 3.11
N PHE A 4 -3.07 30.65 2.36
CA PHE A 4 -4.39 30.10 2.56
C PHE A 4 -4.31 28.62 2.21
N GLU A 5 -4.47 27.76 3.22
CA GLU A 5 -4.65 26.34 2.99
C GLU A 5 -5.99 26.14 2.25
N ALA A 6 -5.90 25.92 0.94
CA ALA A 6 -7.08 25.68 0.13
C ALA A 6 -7.62 24.28 0.39
N HIS A 7 -8.93 24.18 0.60
CA HIS A 7 -9.60 22.89 0.63
C HIS A 7 -9.66 22.32 -0.80
N LEU A 8 -9.17 21.09 -0.99
CA LEU A 8 -9.17 20.45 -2.31
C LEU A 8 -10.59 20.18 -2.81
N THR A 9 -10.79 20.36 -4.12
CA THR A 9 -12.05 20.06 -4.78
C THR A 9 -11.98 18.71 -5.50
N PRO A 10 -13.09 17.97 -5.68
CA PRO A 10 -13.07 16.71 -6.44
C PRO A 10 -12.57 16.90 -7.87
N GLY A 11 -11.77 15.96 -8.35
CA GLY A 11 -11.24 16.01 -9.72
C GLY A 11 -9.95 15.21 -9.90
N PRO A 12 -9.29 15.30 -11.07
CA PRO A 12 -8.03 14.60 -11.31
C PRO A 12 -6.89 15.19 -10.44
N LEU A 13 -6.02 14.32 -9.94
CA LEU A 13 -4.84 14.73 -9.18
C LEU A 13 -3.82 15.48 -10.07
N HIS A 14 -3.68 15.05 -11.33
CA HIS A 14 -2.73 15.64 -12.27
C HIS A 14 -3.46 16.20 -13.51
N ARG A 15 -2.92 17.29 -14.05
CA ARG A 15 -3.30 17.83 -15.35
C ARG A 15 -2.76 16.96 -16.49
N LEU A 16 -3.18 17.23 -17.71
CA LEU A 16 -2.73 16.50 -18.91
C LEU A 16 -1.21 16.68 -19.16
N ASP A 17 -0.61 17.75 -18.69
CA ASP A 17 0.83 18.00 -18.75
C ASP A 17 1.63 17.28 -17.65
N GLY A 18 0.95 16.58 -16.73
CA GLY A 18 1.53 15.86 -15.62
C GLY A 18 1.79 16.70 -14.36
N SER A 19 1.48 18.01 -14.39
CA SER A 19 1.59 18.87 -13.21
C SER A 19 0.46 18.59 -12.22
N LEU A 20 0.68 18.91 -10.93
CA LEU A 20 -0.35 18.82 -9.91
C LEU A 20 -1.51 19.76 -10.25
N ALA A 21 -2.75 19.27 -10.22
CA ALA A 21 -3.91 20.05 -10.62
C ALA A 21 -4.24 21.14 -9.59
N GLU A 22 -4.12 20.81 -8.30
CA GLU A 22 -4.42 21.71 -7.18
C GLU A 22 -3.58 21.31 -5.97
N SER A 23 -3.15 22.30 -5.18
CA SER A 23 -2.45 22.11 -3.91
C SER A 23 -3.38 22.49 -2.76
N GLY A 24 -3.45 21.69 -1.72
CA GLY A 24 -4.32 21.93 -0.58
C GLY A 24 -4.44 20.71 0.31
N TRP A 25 -5.51 20.67 1.07
CA TRP A 25 -5.84 19.57 1.98
C TRP A 25 -7.30 19.11 1.78
N ALA A 26 -7.59 17.88 2.20
CA ALA A 26 -8.94 17.32 2.26
C ALA A 26 -9.01 16.30 3.38
N THR A 27 -10.23 16.05 3.89
CA THR A 27 -10.48 15.04 4.92
C THR A 27 -10.69 13.63 4.35
N SER A 28 -10.81 13.53 3.02
CA SER A 28 -10.95 12.26 2.30
C SER A 28 -10.24 12.34 0.94
N PRO A 29 -9.96 11.23 0.26
CA PRO A 29 -9.33 11.21 -1.07
C PRO A 29 -10.30 11.74 -2.15
N VAL A 30 -10.33 13.05 -2.36
CA VAL A 30 -11.20 13.71 -3.35
C VAL A 30 -10.55 13.84 -4.73
N ARG A 31 -9.26 13.51 -4.85
CA ARG A 31 -8.50 13.60 -6.10
C ARG A 31 -8.28 12.22 -6.71
N ALA A 32 -8.72 12.04 -7.96
CA ALA A 32 -8.48 10.81 -8.70
C ALA A 32 -7.02 10.72 -9.18
N TYR A 33 -6.31 9.70 -8.74
CA TYR A 33 -4.98 9.38 -9.21
C TYR A 33 -5.07 8.54 -10.49
N GLU A 34 -4.30 8.93 -11.50
CA GLU A 34 -4.16 8.20 -12.75
C GLU A 34 -2.65 8.13 -13.09
N ARG A 35 -2.06 6.94 -12.97
CA ARG A 35 -0.61 6.74 -13.19
C ARG A 35 -0.16 7.25 -14.56
N ASP A 36 -0.98 7.04 -15.59
CA ASP A 36 -0.62 7.39 -16.98
C ASP A 36 -0.60 8.89 -17.24
N ARG A 37 -1.17 9.70 -16.37
CA ARG A 37 -1.05 11.17 -16.41
C ARG A 37 0.30 11.68 -15.95
N LEU A 38 1.08 10.88 -15.24
CA LEU A 38 2.40 11.28 -14.77
C LEU A 38 3.40 11.36 -15.92
N LYS A 39 3.89 12.54 -16.24
CA LYS A 39 4.92 12.80 -17.25
C LYS A 39 6.34 12.67 -16.67
N THR A 40 6.57 11.64 -15.88
CA THR A 40 7.84 11.36 -15.22
C THR A 40 8.33 9.95 -15.56
N PRO A 41 9.65 9.71 -15.58
CA PRO A 41 10.17 8.37 -15.77
C PRO A 41 9.60 7.37 -14.74
N LYS A 42 9.17 6.20 -15.20
CA LYS A 42 8.57 5.15 -14.33
C LYS A 42 9.39 4.85 -13.08
N ARG A 43 10.73 4.92 -13.16
CA ARG A 43 11.64 4.72 -12.01
C ARG A 43 11.50 5.77 -10.90
N ARG A 44 10.80 6.88 -11.12
CA ARG A 44 10.55 7.94 -10.13
C ARG A 44 9.15 7.86 -9.53
N ILE A 45 8.27 7.07 -10.10
CA ILE A 45 6.93 6.87 -9.56
C ILE A 45 7.08 5.92 -8.38
N ARG A 46 6.40 6.24 -7.28
CA ARG A 46 6.39 5.46 -6.06
C ARG A 46 4.96 5.26 -5.64
N GLU A 47 4.59 4.00 -5.49
CA GLU A 47 3.25 3.56 -5.09
C GLU A 47 3.41 2.48 -4.04
N TRP A 48 2.51 2.45 -3.08
CA TRP A 48 2.47 1.38 -2.09
C TRP A 48 1.05 1.20 -1.58
N ASP A 49 0.77 -0.01 -1.16
CA ASP A 49 -0.40 -0.35 -0.40
C ASP A 49 0.07 -0.95 0.92
N ARG A 50 -0.44 -0.43 2.03
CA ARG A 50 0.00 -0.80 3.38
C ARG A 50 -1.17 -0.86 4.32
N TYR A 51 -1.20 -1.92 5.10
CA TYR A 51 -2.14 -2.11 6.19
C TYR A 51 -1.39 -2.28 7.50
N LEU A 52 -1.93 -1.67 8.54
CA LEU A 52 -1.58 -1.89 9.93
C LEU A 52 -2.84 -2.37 10.64
N VAL A 53 -2.81 -3.59 11.14
CA VAL A 53 -3.88 -4.19 11.95
C VAL A 53 -3.31 -4.49 13.31
N HIS A 54 -3.96 -4.04 14.36
CA HIS A 54 -3.46 -4.27 15.72
C HIS A 54 -4.60 -4.44 16.73
N ASP A 55 -4.27 -5.08 17.83
CA ASP A 55 -5.02 -5.08 19.07
C ASP A 55 -4.11 -4.60 20.21
N ASP A 56 -4.44 -4.94 21.45
CA ASP A 56 -3.65 -4.52 22.63
C ASP A 56 -2.37 -5.35 22.83
N GLU A 57 -2.24 -6.51 22.19
CA GLU A 57 -1.12 -7.43 22.34
C GLU A 57 -0.20 -7.45 21.13
N PHE A 58 -0.75 -7.35 19.90
CA PHE A 58 -0.02 -7.51 18.66
C PHE A 58 -0.34 -6.44 17.62
N ALA A 59 0.62 -6.19 16.74
CA ALA A 59 0.37 -5.51 15.47
C ALA A 59 0.94 -6.32 14.30
N VAL A 60 0.21 -6.32 13.19
CA VAL A 60 0.66 -6.86 11.89
C VAL A 60 0.73 -5.72 10.89
N ILE A 61 1.88 -5.54 10.25
CA ILE A 61 2.09 -4.54 9.21
C ILE A 61 2.37 -5.28 7.90
N LEU A 62 1.51 -5.07 6.92
CA LEU A 62 1.60 -5.68 5.60
C LEU A 62 1.85 -4.60 4.56
N SER A 63 2.78 -4.81 3.64
CA SER A 63 3.10 -3.80 2.62
C SER A 63 3.45 -4.46 1.29
N VAL A 64 2.90 -3.89 0.21
CA VAL A 64 3.36 -4.11 -1.16
C VAL A 64 3.73 -2.75 -1.74
N ALA A 65 4.97 -2.57 -2.18
CA ALA A 65 5.49 -1.28 -2.61
C ALA A 65 6.27 -1.36 -3.92
N ASP A 66 5.91 -0.51 -4.86
CA ASP A 66 6.67 -0.23 -6.09
C ASP A 66 7.33 1.16 -5.96
N LEU A 67 8.63 1.19 -5.70
CA LEU A 67 9.41 2.43 -5.58
C LEU A 67 10.15 2.76 -6.89
N GLY A 68 9.74 2.16 -7.98
CA GLY A 68 10.30 2.33 -9.32
C GLY A 68 11.56 1.51 -9.55
N HIS A 69 12.66 1.83 -8.90
CA HIS A 69 13.93 1.10 -9.03
C HIS A 69 14.02 -0.17 -8.16
N VAL A 70 13.23 -0.24 -7.11
CA VAL A 70 13.08 -1.39 -6.23
C VAL A 70 11.62 -1.50 -5.81
N GLY A 71 11.12 -2.71 -5.69
CA GLY A 71 9.85 -3.00 -5.06
C GLY A 71 10.02 -4.07 -4.00
N PHE A 72 9.03 -4.22 -3.16
CA PHE A 72 9.03 -5.26 -2.14
C PHE A 72 7.61 -5.61 -1.69
N ALA A 73 7.48 -6.83 -1.21
CA ALA A 73 6.36 -7.23 -0.37
C ALA A 73 6.93 -7.62 1.00
N SER A 74 6.38 -7.09 2.07
CA SER A 74 6.87 -7.32 3.43
C SER A 74 5.73 -7.54 4.42
N ALA A 75 5.99 -8.40 5.40
CA ALA A 75 5.17 -8.58 6.56
C ALA A 75 5.99 -8.34 7.83
N SER A 76 5.43 -7.66 8.81
CA SER A 76 6.01 -7.48 10.13
C SER A 76 4.99 -7.89 11.18
N VAL A 77 5.46 -8.59 12.20
CA VAL A 77 4.68 -8.89 13.42
C VAL A 77 5.37 -8.21 14.59
N VAL A 78 4.61 -7.48 15.37
CA VAL A 78 5.08 -6.79 16.58
C VAL A 78 4.34 -7.37 17.78
N ASP A 79 5.06 -7.84 18.76
CA ASP A 79 4.52 -8.29 20.05
C ASP A 79 4.77 -7.19 21.08
N PHE A 80 3.70 -6.56 21.55
CA PHE A 80 3.79 -5.47 22.51
C PHE A 80 4.14 -5.96 23.92
N SER A 81 3.74 -7.18 24.26
CA SER A 81 4.00 -7.76 25.59
C SER A 81 5.48 -8.08 25.80
N GLN A 82 6.16 -8.49 24.73
CA GLN A 82 7.58 -8.84 24.75
C GLN A 82 8.49 -7.72 24.24
N ALA A 83 7.91 -6.60 23.77
CA ALA A 83 8.63 -5.53 23.07
C ALA A 83 9.50 -6.06 21.92
N ALA A 84 9.00 -7.05 21.20
CA ALA A 84 9.70 -7.75 20.14
C ALA A 84 9.02 -7.50 18.78
N SER A 85 9.81 -7.53 17.72
CA SER A 85 9.26 -7.46 16.37
C SER A 85 10.09 -8.29 15.41
N HIS A 86 9.40 -8.89 14.42
CA HIS A 86 10.06 -9.58 13.33
C HIS A 86 9.50 -9.08 11.98
N THR A 87 10.38 -8.95 10.98
CA THR A 87 10.01 -8.50 9.64
C THR A 87 10.70 -9.35 8.60
N ALA A 88 9.91 -9.88 7.67
CA ALA A 88 10.43 -10.53 6.46
C ALA A 88 10.00 -9.78 5.20
N SER A 89 10.84 -9.82 4.16
CA SER A 89 10.58 -9.14 2.90
C SER A 89 11.05 -9.96 1.70
N VAL A 90 10.31 -9.83 0.60
CA VAL A 90 10.74 -10.22 -0.74
C VAL A 90 11.00 -8.96 -1.54
N VAL A 91 12.22 -8.81 -2.05
CA VAL A 91 12.65 -7.64 -2.82
C VAL A 91 12.63 -7.97 -4.31
N VAL A 92 12.10 -7.06 -5.12
CA VAL A 92 12.02 -7.17 -6.59
C VAL A 92 12.74 -5.98 -7.22
N PRO A 93 13.79 -6.22 -8.04
CA PRO A 93 14.45 -5.13 -8.74
C PRO A 93 13.57 -4.59 -9.87
N PHE A 94 13.55 -3.27 -10.03
CA PHE A 94 12.92 -2.55 -11.13
C PHE A 94 11.48 -2.99 -11.45
N PRO A 95 10.53 -2.94 -10.51
CA PRO A 95 9.14 -3.29 -10.80
C PRO A 95 8.49 -2.34 -11.80
N LEU A 96 8.77 -1.02 -11.74
CA LEU A 96 8.38 -0.02 -12.74
C LEU A 96 6.86 0.02 -13.06
N GLY A 97 6.02 -0.25 -12.07
CA GLY A 97 4.56 -0.31 -12.20
C GLY A 97 4.00 -1.71 -12.46
N ARG A 98 4.83 -2.75 -12.48
CA ARG A 98 4.37 -4.13 -12.76
C ARG A 98 3.53 -4.75 -11.64
N PHE A 99 3.56 -4.19 -10.44
CA PHE A 99 2.70 -4.69 -9.35
C PHE A 99 1.22 -4.32 -9.57
N GLY A 100 0.93 -3.35 -10.44
CA GLY A 100 -0.45 -3.00 -10.81
C GLY A 100 -1.27 -2.53 -9.62
N LEU A 101 -0.64 -1.76 -8.71
CA LEU A 101 -1.33 -1.27 -7.52
C LEU A 101 -2.56 -0.43 -7.90
N PRO A 102 -3.67 -0.54 -7.16
CA PRO A 102 -4.89 0.19 -7.47
C PRO A 102 -4.69 1.71 -7.37
N ALA A 103 -5.46 2.45 -8.13
CA ALA A 103 -5.40 3.91 -8.15
C ALA A 103 -6.09 4.57 -6.94
N SER A 104 -6.92 3.82 -6.21
CA SER A 104 -7.67 4.28 -5.03
C SER A 104 -7.61 3.23 -3.93
N SER A 105 -7.77 3.67 -2.69
CA SER A 105 -7.98 2.81 -1.54
C SER A 105 -9.42 2.27 -1.45
N ASP A 106 -10.34 2.78 -2.27
CA ASP A 106 -11.77 2.50 -2.14
C ASP A 106 -12.23 1.37 -3.05
N ALA A 107 -11.39 0.90 -3.95
CA ALA A 107 -11.72 -0.19 -4.87
C ALA A 107 -10.47 -0.86 -5.45
N GLY A 108 -10.60 -2.12 -5.82
CA GLY A 108 -9.57 -2.90 -6.49
C GLY A 108 -8.92 -3.92 -5.58
N ALA A 109 -7.82 -4.49 -6.06
CA ALA A 109 -7.04 -5.45 -5.30
C ALA A 109 -5.55 -5.23 -5.53
N THR A 110 -4.76 -5.42 -4.48
CA THR A 110 -3.31 -5.53 -4.56
C THR A 110 -2.95 -7.01 -4.46
N SER A 111 -2.20 -7.52 -5.43
CA SER A 111 -1.69 -8.89 -5.39
C SER A 111 -0.19 -8.93 -5.61
N PHE A 112 0.48 -9.79 -4.86
CA PHE A 112 1.89 -10.10 -5.04
C PHE A 112 2.12 -11.60 -4.86
N GLU A 113 2.82 -12.20 -5.80
CA GLU A 113 3.17 -13.62 -5.76
C GLU A 113 4.66 -13.82 -6.03
N SER A 114 5.25 -14.70 -5.22
CA SER A 114 6.63 -15.19 -5.40
C SER A 114 6.73 -16.62 -4.87
N GLY A 115 7.85 -17.28 -5.09
CA GLY A 115 8.11 -18.59 -4.50
C GLY A 115 8.18 -18.60 -2.96
N ARG A 116 8.30 -17.43 -2.33
CA ARG A 116 8.46 -17.29 -0.87
C ARG A 116 7.27 -16.61 -0.19
N ALA A 117 6.49 -15.79 -0.90
CA ALA A 117 5.41 -15.04 -0.29
C ALA A 117 4.26 -14.80 -1.26
N SER A 118 3.03 -14.78 -0.74
CA SER A 118 1.83 -14.33 -1.43
C SER A 118 1.10 -13.30 -0.58
N PHE A 119 0.67 -12.22 -1.23
CA PHE A 119 -0.11 -11.13 -0.63
C PHE A 119 -1.33 -10.88 -1.50
N LEU A 120 -2.49 -10.77 -0.87
CA LEU A 120 -3.74 -10.37 -1.50
C LEU A 120 -4.46 -9.41 -0.56
N PHE A 121 -4.67 -8.18 -1.04
CA PHE A 121 -5.48 -7.18 -0.38
C PHE A 121 -6.65 -6.86 -1.29
N GLU A 122 -7.85 -7.16 -0.88
CA GLU A 122 -9.07 -6.96 -1.65
C GLU A 122 -9.95 -5.92 -0.96
N VAL A 123 -10.45 -4.97 -1.73
CA VAL A 123 -11.45 -4.00 -1.28
C VAL A 123 -12.78 -4.38 -1.90
N GLY A 124 -13.75 -4.70 -1.06
CA GLY A 124 -15.13 -5.01 -1.42
C GLY A 124 -16.10 -3.92 -0.96
N ASP A 125 -17.38 -4.14 -1.17
CA ASP A 125 -18.43 -3.24 -0.68
C ASP A 125 -18.59 -3.39 0.84
N GLY A 126 -18.08 -2.41 1.58
CA GLY A 126 -18.10 -2.38 3.05
C GLY A 126 -17.11 -3.29 3.75
N PHE A 127 -16.13 -3.87 3.04
CA PHE A 127 -15.11 -4.69 3.69
C PHE A 127 -13.74 -4.60 3.00
N ARG A 128 -12.69 -4.93 3.76
CA ARG A 128 -11.35 -5.20 3.25
C ARG A 128 -10.90 -6.57 3.70
N ARG A 129 -10.44 -7.40 2.75
CA ARG A 129 -9.86 -8.70 3.06
C ARG A 129 -8.36 -8.65 2.83
N LEU A 130 -7.61 -9.02 3.86
CA LEU A 130 -6.16 -9.14 3.82
C LEU A 130 -5.77 -10.61 3.97
N LYS A 131 -4.99 -11.13 3.02
CA LYS A 131 -4.51 -12.51 3.08
C LYS A 131 -3.04 -12.53 2.71
N VAL A 132 -2.22 -13.07 3.60
CA VAL A 132 -0.77 -13.17 3.43
C VAL A 132 -0.28 -14.55 3.83
N ARG A 133 0.62 -15.09 3.02
CA ARG A 133 1.47 -16.23 3.36
C ARG A 133 2.91 -15.86 3.11
N PHE A 134 3.78 -16.24 4.02
CA PHE A 134 5.21 -15.98 3.91
C PHE A 134 5.97 -17.22 4.43
N ALA A 135 6.62 -17.93 3.51
CA ALA A 135 7.43 -19.10 3.86
C ALA A 135 8.73 -18.67 4.54
N SER A 136 9.11 -19.40 5.58
CA SER A 136 10.28 -19.11 6.42
C SER A 136 10.28 -17.63 6.85
N PHE A 137 9.16 -17.20 7.44
CA PHE A 137 8.98 -15.84 7.94
C PHE A 137 9.97 -15.55 9.06
N ASP A 138 10.04 -16.45 10.06
CA ASP A 138 11.03 -16.40 11.14
C ASP A 138 11.78 -17.75 11.22
N GLY A 139 12.98 -17.79 10.69
CA GLY A 139 13.75 -19.02 10.60
C GLY A 139 13.06 -20.06 9.71
N ASN A 140 12.53 -21.13 10.33
CA ASN A 140 11.77 -22.18 9.64
C ASN A 140 10.26 -22.03 9.78
N ASP A 141 9.79 -21.04 10.53
CA ASP A 141 8.36 -20.85 10.78
C ASP A 141 7.72 -20.00 9.66
N ASP A 142 6.59 -20.46 9.18
CA ASP A 142 5.81 -19.77 8.17
C ASP A 142 4.82 -18.80 8.82
N LEU A 143 4.56 -17.66 8.18
CA LEU A 143 3.46 -16.77 8.51
C LEU A 143 2.26 -17.08 7.62
N ALA A 144 1.09 -17.28 8.23
CA ALA A 144 -0.20 -17.23 7.56
C ALA A 144 -1.09 -16.24 8.31
N PHE A 145 -1.54 -15.21 7.60
CA PHE A 145 -2.41 -14.17 8.14
C PHE A 145 -3.62 -13.99 7.25
N GLU A 146 -4.78 -13.93 7.85
CA GLU A 146 -6.02 -13.57 7.17
C GLU A 146 -6.87 -12.71 8.10
N ALA A 147 -7.33 -11.55 7.61
CA ALA A 147 -8.24 -10.66 8.31
C ALA A 147 -9.31 -10.14 7.35
N VAL A 148 -10.50 -9.93 7.87
CA VAL A 148 -11.56 -9.18 7.22
C VAL A 148 -11.86 -7.98 8.12
N LEU A 149 -11.75 -6.79 7.55
CA LEU A 149 -11.99 -5.52 8.22
C LEU A 149 -13.31 -4.98 7.67
N ASP A 150 -14.31 -4.80 8.53
CA ASP A 150 -15.57 -4.18 8.15
C ASP A 150 -15.40 -2.66 8.18
N GLU A 151 -15.93 -1.97 7.18
CA GLU A 151 -15.96 -0.50 7.11
C GLU A 151 -17.31 -0.02 7.66
N GLU A 152 -17.28 0.76 8.75
CA GLU A 152 -18.46 1.41 9.32
C GLU A 152 -18.85 2.70 8.57
#